data_090bfed51be22297edde8fdfb766c601
#
_entry.id   090bfed51be22297edde8fdfb766c601
#
_cell.length_a   1.000
_cell.length_b   1.000
_cell.length_c   1.000
_cell.angle_alpha   90.00
_cell.angle_beta   90.00
_cell.angle_gamma   90.00
#
_symmetry.space_group_name_H-M   'P 1'
#
loop_
_entity.id
_entity.type
_entity.pdbx_description
1 polymer ?
#
loop_
_entity_poly.entity_id
_entity_poly.type
_entity_poly.pdbx_seq_one_letter_code
_entity_poly.pdbx_strand_id
1 'polypeptide(L)'
;MSAIFVHGNPETDAIWSELVGELADRGTEEMVLLTPPGFGAGVPDGWGATRSEYRDWLVSEVEPIVESSGPVDIVGHDWGAGHVFGALALRPDLFRTWATDCAGLLHPDYTWHDMALAPALLHIVRCRPT
;
A
#
# COMPACT_ATOMS: atom_id res chain seq x y z
N MET A 1 5.36 -8.49 17.10
CA MET A 1 4.08 -8.40 16.37
C MET A 1 4.19 -7.20 15.44
N SER A 2 4.30 -7.43 14.12
CA SER A 2 4.71 -6.41 13.18
C SER A 2 3.49 -5.73 12.55
N ALA A 3 3.50 -4.39 12.52
CA ALA A 3 2.53 -3.56 11.79
C ALA A 3 3.22 -2.89 10.59
N ILE A 4 2.63 -3.01 9.42
CA ILE A 4 3.18 -2.48 8.16
C ILE A 4 2.29 -1.36 7.66
N PHE A 5 2.91 -0.27 7.20
CA PHE A 5 2.22 0.93 6.71
C PHE A 5 2.65 1.22 5.27
N VAL A 6 1.68 1.43 4.39
CA VAL A 6 1.91 1.71 2.97
C VAL A 6 1.19 3.01 2.60
N HIS A 7 1.97 4.05 2.29
CA HIS A 7 1.42 5.36 1.90
C HIS A 7 0.98 5.40 0.43
N GLY A 8 0.33 6.49 0.04
CA GLY A 8 -0.14 6.72 -1.32
C GLY A 8 0.62 7.80 -2.08
N ASN A 9 -0.07 8.48 -2.95
CA ASN A 9 0.45 9.53 -3.81
C ASN A 9 -0.34 10.85 -3.58
N PRO A 10 0.32 11.98 -3.39
CA PRO A 10 1.77 12.26 -3.54
C PRO A 10 2.54 12.22 -2.20
N GLU A 11 2.11 11.43 -1.26
CA GLU A 11 2.67 11.38 0.09
C GLU A 11 4.04 10.68 0.12
N THR A 12 4.60 10.67 1.33
CA THR A 12 5.75 9.88 1.75
C THR A 12 5.42 9.16 3.06
N ASP A 13 6.32 8.32 3.54
CA ASP A 13 6.22 7.65 4.84
C ASP A 13 6.03 8.61 6.03
N ALA A 14 6.39 9.90 5.85
CA ALA A 14 6.20 10.95 6.85
C ALA A 14 4.74 11.14 7.29
N ILE A 15 3.75 10.75 6.47
CA ILE A 15 2.33 10.83 6.86
C ILE A 15 2.01 9.95 8.09
N TRP A 16 2.82 8.94 8.35
CA TRP A 16 2.63 7.99 9.44
C TRP A 16 3.21 8.43 10.78
N SER A 17 4.02 9.53 10.80
CA SER A 17 4.83 9.89 11.96
C SER A 17 4.02 10.07 13.25
N GLU A 18 2.85 10.71 13.21
CA GLU A 18 1.98 10.89 14.38
C GLU A 18 1.37 9.56 14.82
N LEU A 19 0.82 8.78 13.87
CA LEU A 19 0.22 7.48 14.16
C LEU A 19 1.23 6.50 14.73
N VAL A 20 2.41 6.44 14.16
CA VAL A 20 3.51 5.57 14.63
C VAL A 20 3.93 5.97 16.05
N GLY A 21 4.03 7.28 16.35
CA GLY A 21 4.30 7.77 17.70
C GLY A 21 3.25 7.31 18.69
N GLU A 22 1.98 7.49 18.39
CA GLU A 22 0.85 7.06 19.23
C GLU A 22 0.81 5.54 19.47
N LEU A 23 1.11 4.76 18.43
CA LEU A 23 1.15 3.30 18.54
C LEU A 23 2.34 2.82 19.36
N ALA A 24 3.49 3.47 19.24
CA ALA A 24 4.68 3.17 20.04
C ALA A 24 4.40 3.44 21.53
N ASP A 25 3.76 4.57 21.85
CA ASP A 25 3.36 4.92 23.22
C ASP A 25 2.35 3.90 23.81
N ARG A 26 1.61 3.20 22.97
CA ARG A 26 0.68 2.12 23.34
C ARG A 26 1.32 0.73 23.36
N GLY A 27 2.61 0.64 23.10
CA GLY A 27 3.38 -0.61 23.19
C GLY A 27 3.46 -1.42 21.89
N THR A 28 3.18 -0.81 20.75
CA THR A 28 3.47 -1.45 19.46
C THR A 28 4.96 -1.32 19.18
N GLU A 29 5.70 -2.42 19.20
CA GLU A 29 7.16 -2.40 19.18
C GLU A 29 7.74 -2.48 17.76
N GLU A 30 7.05 -3.13 16.83
CA GLU A 30 7.59 -3.44 15.52
C GLU A 30 6.71 -2.84 14.42
N MET A 31 7.16 -1.72 13.86
CA MET A 31 6.48 -0.99 12.81
C MET A 31 7.39 -0.81 11.61
N VAL A 32 6.88 -1.12 10.41
CA VAL A 32 7.60 -1.03 9.15
C VAL A 32 6.86 -0.07 8.22
N LEU A 33 7.55 0.96 7.76
CA LEU A 33 7.02 1.93 6.82
C LEU A 33 7.53 1.59 5.41
N LEU A 34 6.64 1.15 4.54
CA LEU A 34 6.98 0.81 3.17
C LEU A 34 6.71 1.98 2.23
N THR A 35 7.70 2.28 1.40
CA THR A 35 7.62 3.33 0.38
C THR A 35 7.53 2.70 -0.99
N PRO A 36 6.40 2.83 -1.70
CA PRO A 36 6.23 2.24 -3.02
C PRO A 36 7.26 2.78 -4.04
N PRO A 37 7.73 1.93 -4.98
CA PRO A 37 8.63 2.36 -6.04
C PRO A 37 8.10 3.57 -6.82
N GLY A 38 8.95 4.59 -6.97
CA GLY A 38 8.59 5.84 -7.66
C GLY A 38 7.91 6.90 -6.79
N PHE A 39 7.59 6.58 -5.53
CA PHE A 39 6.97 7.50 -4.57
C PHE A 39 7.91 7.83 -3.40
N GLY A 40 9.19 7.95 -3.68
CA GLY A 40 10.24 8.19 -2.70
C GLY A 40 11.31 7.09 -2.68
N ALA A 41 10.95 5.86 -3.03
CA ALA A 41 11.89 4.77 -3.26
C ALA A 41 12.36 4.70 -4.72
N GLY A 42 13.51 4.07 -4.95
CA GLY A 42 14.02 3.81 -6.29
C GLY A 42 13.06 2.93 -7.11
N VAL A 43 13.11 3.10 -8.42
CA VAL A 43 12.30 2.32 -9.36
C VAL A 43 13.14 1.15 -9.90
N PRO A 44 12.68 -0.10 -9.80
CA PRO A 44 13.38 -1.24 -10.39
C PRO A 44 13.52 -1.14 -11.91
N ASP A 45 14.57 -1.74 -12.47
CA ASP A 45 14.76 -1.82 -13.92
C ASP A 45 13.57 -2.52 -14.59
N GLY A 46 13.06 -1.93 -15.67
CA GLY A 46 11.91 -2.46 -16.40
C GLY A 46 10.55 -2.28 -15.69
N TRP A 47 10.50 -1.49 -14.61
CA TRP A 47 9.27 -1.23 -13.88
C TRP A 47 8.23 -0.50 -14.73
N GLY A 48 7.07 -1.12 -14.90
CA GLY A 48 5.96 -0.58 -15.70
C GLY A 48 4.93 0.22 -14.89
N ALA A 49 5.10 0.30 -13.57
CA ALA A 49 4.16 0.94 -12.65
C ALA A 49 2.71 0.40 -12.77
N THR A 50 2.57 -0.87 -13.09
CA THR A 50 1.27 -1.54 -13.18
C THR A 50 0.74 -1.94 -11.81
N ARG A 51 -0.58 -2.12 -11.70
CA ARG A 51 -1.21 -2.62 -10.46
C ARG A 51 -0.64 -3.96 -10.01
N SER A 52 -0.31 -4.83 -10.96
CA SER A 52 0.27 -6.14 -10.66
C SER A 52 1.68 -6.00 -10.09
N GLU A 53 2.50 -5.13 -10.65
CA GLU A 53 3.85 -4.89 -10.14
C GLU A 53 3.85 -4.32 -8.72
N TYR A 54 2.98 -3.35 -8.41
CA TYR A 54 2.85 -2.84 -7.05
C TYR A 54 2.33 -3.89 -6.08
N ARG A 55 1.36 -4.73 -6.50
CA ARG A 55 0.90 -5.86 -5.70
C ARG A 55 2.02 -6.84 -5.40
N ASP A 56 2.75 -7.24 -6.44
CA ASP A 56 3.81 -8.24 -6.33
C ASP A 56 5.00 -7.68 -5.52
N TRP A 57 5.32 -6.39 -5.70
CA TRP A 57 6.26 -5.67 -4.86
C TRP A 57 5.85 -5.75 -3.38
N LEU A 58 4.61 -5.38 -3.04
CA LEU A 58 4.15 -5.39 -1.65
C LEU A 58 4.22 -6.80 -1.04
N VAL A 59 3.83 -7.82 -1.79
CA VAL A 59 3.95 -9.21 -1.35
C VAL A 59 5.43 -9.55 -1.08
N SER A 60 6.35 -9.18 -1.97
CA SER A 60 7.77 -9.47 -1.80
C SER A 60 8.42 -8.74 -0.61
N GLU A 61 7.92 -7.56 -0.23
CA GLU A 61 8.36 -6.85 0.98
C GLU A 61 7.84 -7.49 2.27
N VAL A 62 6.61 -8.02 2.21
CA VAL A 62 5.93 -8.57 3.39
C VAL A 62 6.38 -10.01 3.70
N GLU A 63 6.63 -10.82 2.68
CA GLU A 63 7.00 -12.24 2.84
C GLU A 63 8.15 -12.47 3.83
N PRO A 64 9.31 -11.78 3.76
CA PRO A 64 10.41 -12.00 4.69
C PRO A 64 10.05 -11.63 6.14
N ILE A 65 9.17 -10.65 6.32
CA ILE A 65 8.70 -10.23 7.64
C ILE A 65 7.82 -11.32 8.24
N VAL A 66 6.91 -11.88 7.44
CA VAL A 66 6.04 -12.98 7.86
C VAL A 66 6.83 -14.26 8.18
N GLU A 67 7.85 -14.57 7.39
CA GLU A 67 8.73 -15.70 7.65
C GLU A 67 9.42 -15.61 9.02
N SER A 68 9.74 -14.39 9.46
CA SER A 68 10.43 -14.16 10.73
C SER A 68 9.51 -14.01 11.93
N SER A 69 8.31 -13.42 11.75
CA SER A 69 7.44 -13.00 12.86
C SER A 69 5.99 -13.49 12.78
N GLY A 70 5.63 -14.23 11.72
CA GLY A 70 4.26 -14.67 11.45
C GLY A 70 3.42 -13.58 10.78
N PRO A 71 2.12 -13.86 10.52
CA PRO A 71 1.23 -12.92 9.82
C PRO A 71 1.18 -11.54 10.45
N VAL A 72 1.19 -10.50 9.61
CA VAL A 72 1.31 -9.09 10.01
C VAL A 72 -0.03 -8.35 9.99
N ASP A 73 -0.07 -7.22 10.69
CA ASP A 73 -1.11 -6.22 10.48
C ASP A 73 -0.66 -5.24 9.41
N ILE A 74 -1.58 -4.84 8.50
CA ILE A 74 -1.23 -3.91 7.42
C ILE A 74 -2.19 -2.75 7.33
N VAL A 75 -1.64 -1.56 7.12
CA VAL A 75 -2.39 -0.31 6.96
C VAL A 75 -2.04 0.31 5.61
N GLY A 76 -3.05 0.63 4.80
CA GLY A 76 -2.87 1.28 3.51
C GLY A 76 -3.63 2.59 3.41
N HIS A 77 -2.98 3.63 2.91
CA HIS A 77 -3.57 4.93 2.65
C HIS A 77 -3.57 5.24 1.16
N ASP A 78 -4.68 5.78 0.64
CA ASP A 78 -4.83 6.21 -0.76
C ASP A 78 -4.41 5.11 -1.77
N TRP A 79 -3.39 5.34 -2.62
CA TRP A 79 -2.85 4.30 -3.52
C TRP A 79 -2.30 3.09 -2.78
N GLY A 80 -1.72 3.30 -1.59
CA GLY A 80 -1.29 2.22 -0.71
C GLY A 80 -2.43 1.27 -0.32
N ALA A 81 -3.64 1.79 -0.13
CA ALA A 81 -4.83 0.95 0.08
C ALA A 81 -5.09 0.03 -1.13
N GLY A 82 -4.94 0.56 -2.35
CA GLY A 82 -5.06 -0.25 -3.58
C GLY A 82 -4.03 -1.37 -3.67
N HIS A 83 -2.79 -1.12 -3.25
CA HIS A 83 -1.73 -2.14 -3.19
C HIS A 83 -2.05 -3.20 -2.14
N VAL A 84 -2.53 -2.78 -0.95
CA VAL A 84 -2.98 -3.69 0.12
C VAL A 84 -4.10 -4.60 -0.35
N PHE A 85 -5.13 -4.08 -1.02
CA PHE A 85 -6.21 -4.91 -1.56
C PHE A 85 -5.71 -5.93 -2.59
N GLY A 86 -4.77 -5.52 -3.45
CA GLY A 86 -4.13 -6.44 -4.39
C GLY A 86 -3.39 -7.58 -3.69
N ALA A 87 -2.60 -7.25 -2.67
CA ALA A 87 -1.85 -8.22 -1.89
C ALA A 87 -2.77 -9.17 -1.10
N LEU A 88 -3.81 -8.64 -0.46
CA LEU A 88 -4.83 -9.44 0.26
C LEU A 88 -5.55 -10.43 -0.68
N ALA A 89 -5.86 -10.02 -1.91
CA ALA A 89 -6.49 -10.91 -2.88
C ALA A 89 -5.57 -12.03 -3.38
N LEU A 90 -4.25 -11.79 -3.42
CA LEU A 90 -3.26 -12.76 -3.89
C LEU A 90 -2.76 -13.68 -2.77
N ARG A 91 -2.45 -13.11 -1.61
CA ARG A 91 -1.81 -13.79 -0.47
C ARG A 91 -2.46 -13.38 0.86
N PRO A 92 -3.73 -13.76 1.10
CA PRO A 92 -4.42 -13.43 2.35
C PRO A 92 -3.75 -14.05 3.58
N ASP A 93 -2.99 -15.11 3.39
CA ASP A 93 -2.26 -15.83 4.44
C ASP A 93 -1.15 -14.99 5.12
N LEU A 94 -0.66 -13.95 4.44
CA LEU A 94 0.38 -13.07 4.99
C LEU A 94 -0.15 -12.09 6.05
N PHE A 95 -1.47 -11.87 6.08
CA PHE A 95 -2.08 -10.78 6.84
C PHE A 95 -2.99 -11.31 7.94
N ARG A 96 -2.76 -10.85 9.17
CA ARG A 96 -3.61 -11.12 10.33
C ARG A 96 -4.81 -10.18 10.36
N THR A 97 -4.55 -8.88 10.21
CA THR A 97 -5.57 -7.83 10.10
C THR A 97 -5.15 -6.78 9.07
N TRP A 98 -6.10 -6.00 8.62
CA TRP A 98 -5.84 -4.90 7.71
C TRP A 98 -6.73 -3.70 7.99
N ALA A 99 -6.25 -2.50 7.69
CA ALA A 99 -7.01 -1.27 7.70
C ALA A 99 -6.65 -0.42 6.48
N THR A 100 -7.63 0.28 5.94
CA THR A 100 -7.41 1.20 4.82
C THR A 100 -8.27 2.44 4.97
N ASP A 101 -7.75 3.56 4.49
CA ASP A 101 -8.51 4.79 4.38
C ASP A 101 -8.27 5.45 3.01
N CYS A 102 -9.02 6.51 2.70
CA CYS A 102 -9.01 7.18 1.39
C CYS A 102 -9.14 6.21 0.20
N ALA A 103 -9.77 5.06 0.41
CA ALA A 103 -9.93 3.98 -0.56
C ALA A 103 -11.26 4.06 -1.33
N GLY A 104 -11.78 5.24 -1.57
CA GLY A 104 -13.05 5.49 -2.25
C GLY A 104 -13.19 4.85 -3.64
N LEU A 105 -12.07 4.48 -4.25
CA LEU A 105 -11.99 3.76 -5.53
C LEU A 105 -12.84 2.49 -5.62
N LEU A 106 -13.15 1.89 -4.49
CA LEU A 106 -13.94 0.65 -4.43
C LEU A 106 -15.43 0.90 -4.22
N HIS A 107 -15.83 2.15 -3.97
CA HIS A 107 -17.25 2.46 -3.81
C HIS A 107 -17.91 2.54 -5.20
N PRO A 108 -19.06 1.90 -5.43
CA PRO A 108 -19.71 1.87 -6.74
C PRO A 108 -20.13 3.26 -7.25
N ASP A 109 -20.42 4.20 -6.33
CA ASP A 109 -20.82 5.58 -6.67
C ASP A 109 -19.62 6.56 -6.64
N TYR A 110 -18.39 6.05 -6.61
CA TYR A 110 -17.21 6.90 -6.60
C TYR A 110 -17.08 7.69 -7.90
N THR A 111 -17.08 9.02 -7.78
CA THR A 111 -16.84 9.92 -8.90
C THR A 111 -15.40 10.42 -8.88
N TRP A 112 -14.68 10.16 -9.96
CA TRP A 112 -13.30 10.62 -10.11
C TRP A 112 -13.23 12.15 -10.11
N HIS A 113 -12.31 12.68 -9.32
CA HIS A 113 -11.97 14.09 -9.37
C HIS A 113 -11.32 14.42 -10.72
N ASP A 114 -11.60 15.62 -11.29
CA ASP A 114 -11.07 16.03 -12.60
C ASP A 114 -9.53 15.91 -12.71
N MET A 115 -8.83 16.17 -11.63
CA MET A 115 -7.38 15.99 -11.55
C MET A 115 -6.94 14.52 -11.72
N ALA A 116 -7.74 13.57 -11.26
CA ALA A 116 -7.47 12.14 -11.42
C ALA A 116 -7.72 11.65 -12.84
N LEU A 117 -8.39 12.44 -13.66
CA LEU A 117 -8.60 12.20 -15.09
C LEU A 117 -7.48 12.78 -15.97
N ALA A 118 -6.49 13.46 -15.37
CA ALA A 118 -5.32 13.96 -16.10
C ALA A 118 -4.55 12.80 -16.76
N PRO A 119 -4.02 12.97 -18.00
CA PRO A 119 -3.44 11.89 -18.80
C PRO A 119 -2.35 11.08 -18.10
N ALA A 120 -1.58 11.70 -17.21
CA ALA A 120 -0.53 11.02 -16.44
C ALA A 120 -1.06 10.01 -15.41
N LEU A 121 -2.25 10.25 -14.84
CA LEU A 121 -2.92 9.35 -13.90
C LEU A 121 -3.78 8.30 -14.63
N LEU A 122 -4.27 8.60 -15.81
CA LEU A 122 -5.06 7.68 -16.64
C LEU A 122 -4.30 6.42 -17.05
N HIS A 123 -2.97 6.45 -17.12
CA HIS A 123 -2.16 5.26 -17.43
C HIS A 123 -2.22 4.22 -16.30
N ILE A 124 -2.33 4.69 -15.05
CA ILE A 124 -2.41 3.83 -13.86
C ILE A 124 -3.82 3.22 -13.71
N VAL A 125 -4.84 3.94 -14.15
CA VAL A 125 -6.25 3.53 -13.98
C VAL A 125 -6.79 2.69 -15.13
N ARG A 126 -6.17 2.76 -16.32
CA ARG A 126 -6.62 2.03 -17.52
C ARG A 126 -6.09 0.61 -17.67
N CYS A 127 -5.38 0.04 -16.71
CA CYS A 127 -5.08 -1.39 -16.75
C CYS A 127 -6.41 -2.18 -16.63
N ARG A 128 -6.98 -2.54 -17.78
CA ARG A 128 -8.12 -3.44 -17.87
C ARG A 128 -7.74 -4.79 -17.24
N PRO A 129 -8.66 -5.43 -16.52
CA PRO A 129 -8.46 -6.83 -16.19
C PRO A 129 -8.40 -7.62 -17.50
N THR A 130 -7.33 -8.36 -17.71
CA THR A 130 -7.27 -9.48 -18.66
C THR A 130 -7.92 -10.66 -18.00
#